data_98ae79c783e12a5f75ffccce86812776
#
_entry.id   98ae79c783e12a5f75ffccce86812776
#
_cell.length_a   1.000
_cell.length_b   1.000
_cell.length_c   1.000
_cell.angle_alpha   90.00
_cell.angle_beta   90.00
_cell.angle_gamma   90.00
#
_symmetry.space_group_name_H-M   'P 1'
#
loop_
_entity.id
_entity.type
_entity.pdbx_description
1 polymer ?
#
loop_
_entity_poly.entity_id
_entity_poly.type
_entity_poly.pdbx_seq_one_letter_code
_entity_poly.pdbx_strand_id
1 'polypeptide(L)'
;MKYIIAAIVLFFNMTYADTEFADPKPSIENPRQFIFPITSGDENQISHVLSSASNVMKFYGPEKCEIVIVCYSQGIKTVLTKAYFFDKDIQKRVRSLMTYDVEFIACGNTMKTYGVNKKELLSGVEIVTAGIVELIERQRAGWTYIRP
;
A
#
# COMPACT_ATOMS: atom_id res chain seq x y z
N MET A 1 28.86 48.57 -33.81
CA MET A 1 29.26 47.55 -32.84
C MET A 1 28.03 46.79 -32.40
N LYS A 2 27.90 45.52 -32.80
CA LYS A 2 26.76 44.66 -32.45
C LYS A 2 27.18 43.77 -31.28
N TYR A 3 26.62 44.01 -30.10
CA TYR A 3 26.87 43.17 -28.91
C TYR A 3 25.98 41.91 -29.03
N ILE A 4 26.62 40.76 -29.22
CA ILE A 4 25.95 39.43 -29.11
C ILE A 4 25.94 39.06 -27.64
N ILE A 5 24.79 39.15 -27.00
CA ILE A 5 24.61 38.64 -25.64
C ILE A 5 24.37 37.14 -25.77
N ALA A 6 25.37 36.33 -25.44
CA ALA A 6 25.25 34.89 -25.32
C ALA A 6 24.51 34.57 -24.02
N ALA A 7 23.23 34.17 -24.11
CA ALA A 7 22.49 33.65 -22.98
C ALA A 7 22.99 32.23 -22.63
N ILE A 8 23.73 32.12 -21.53
CA ILE A 8 24.11 30.80 -20.97
C ILE A 8 22.88 30.22 -20.29
N VAL A 9 22.26 29.24 -20.95
CA VAL A 9 21.19 28.43 -20.34
C VAL A 9 21.85 27.39 -19.45
N LEU A 10 21.87 27.64 -18.14
CA LEU A 10 22.27 26.65 -17.14
C LEU A 10 21.17 25.60 -16.99
N PHE A 11 21.37 24.45 -17.61
CA PHE A 11 20.56 23.29 -17.31
C PHE A 11 20.94 22.75 -15.92
N PHE A 12 20.11 23.01 -14.93
CA PHE A 12 20.19 22.34 -13.64
C PHE A 12 19.71 20.89 -13.83
N ASN A 13 20.64 19.97 -14.06
CA ASN A 13 20.34 18.54 -13.96
C ASN A 13 20.19 18.21 -12.45
N MET A 14 18.94 18.09 -11.97
CA MET A 14 18.69 17.49 -10.66
C MET A 14 19.03 16.01 -10.73
N THR A 15 20.20 15.64 -10.26
CA THR A 15 20.55 14.23 -10.06
C THR A 15 19.98 13.79 -8.72
N TYR A 16 19.00 12.88 -8.76
CA TYR A 16 18.55 12.20 -7.55
C TYR A 16 19.52 11.08 -7.23
N ALA A 17 19.84 10.89 -5.94
CA ALA A 17 20.58 9.72 -5.50
C ALA A 17 19.66 8.49 -5.57
N ASP A 18 20.13 7.43 -6.22
CA ASP A 18 19.43 6.16 -6.24
C ASP A 18 19.50 5.49 -4.86
N THR A 19 18.39 4.90 -4.43
CA THR A 19 18.37 4.09 -3.22
C THR A 19 19.02 2.73 -3.50
N GLU A 20 20.08 2.43 -2.77
CA GLU A 20 20.73 1.12 -2.88
C GLU A 20 19.95 0.04 -2.11
N PHE A 21 19.87 -1.16 -2.71
CA PHE A 21 19.26 -2.31 -2.03
C PHE A 21 20.21 -2.88 -0.99
N ALA A 22 19.68 -3.11 0.21
CA ALA A 22 20.36 -3.90 1.23
C ALA A 22 20.48 -5.37 0.80
N ASP A 23 21.55 -6.04 1.23
CA ASP A 23 21.75 -7.47 0.97
C ASP A 23 20.89 -8.34 1.94
N PRO A 24 20.43 -9.51 1.48
CA PRO A 24 20.43 -9.99 0.10
C PRO A 24 19.52 -9.13 -0.79
N LYS A 25 19.92 -8.89 -2.04
CA LYS A 25 19.11 -8.10 -2.98
C LYS A 25 17.78 -8.80 -3.28
N PRO A 26 16.69 -8.05 -3.51
CA PRO A 26 15.39 -8.64 -3.83
C PRO A 26 15.43 -9.36 -5.19
N SER A 27 14.87 -10.56 -5.25
CA SER A 27 14.69 -11.35 -6.47
C SER A 27 13.30 -11.98 -6.50
N ILE A 28 12.96 -12.66 -7.57
CA ILE A 28 11.70 -13.40 -7.70
C ILE A 28 11.63 -14.53 -6.66
N GLU A 29 12.77 -15.22 -6.41
CA GLU A 29 12.86 -16.31 -5.44
C GLU A 29 12.97 -15.82 -3.99
N ASN A 30 13.33 -14.54 -3.79
CA ASN A 30 13.47 -13.93 -2.49
C ASN A 30 12.90 -12.50 -2.51
N PRO A 31 11.58 -12.35 -2.64
CA PRO A 31 10.93 -11.04 -2.68
C PRO A 31 11.03 -10.32 -1.34
N ARG A 32 10.99 -8.99 -1.36
CA ARG A 32 10.80 -8.19 -0.15
C ARG A 32 9.35 -8.30 0.31
N GLN A 33 9.15 -8.47 1.60
CA GLN A 33 7.83 -8.65 2.20
C GLN A 33 7.46 -7.45 3.07
N PHE A 34 6.34 -6.81 2.75
CA PHE A 34 5.89 -5.59 3.42
C PHE A 34 4.46 -5.73 3.92
N ILE A 35 4.21 -5.26 5.14
CA ILE A 35 2.88 -5.24 5.72
C ILE A 35 2.50 -3.84 6.20
N PHE A 36 1.32 -3.38 5.78
CA PHE A 36 0.77 -2.06 6.09
C PHE A 36 -0.54 -2.18 6.86
N PRO A 37 -0.75 -1.44 7.95
CA PRO A 37 -2.05 -1.32 8.59
C PRO A 37 -2.87 -0.18 7.99
N ILE A 38 -4.17 -0.38 7.82
CA ILE A 38 -5.15 0.71 7.67
C ILE A 38 -6.11 0.63 8.85
N THR A 39 -6.02 1.61 9.75
CA THR A 39 -6.82 1.68 10.99
C THR A 39 -7.80 2.84 11.00
N SER A 40 -7.51 3.88 10.23
CA SER A 40 -8.32 5.09 10.13
C SER A 40 -9.39 4.98 9.06
N GLY A 41 -10.53 5.61 9.29
CA GLY A 41 -11.55 5.85 8.27
C GLY A 41 -11.36 7.18 7.51
N ASP A 42 -10.28 7.91 7.77
CA ASP A 42 -9.95 9.16 7.08
C ASP A 42 -9.37 8.87 5.68
N GLU A 43 -9.96 9.52 4.66
CA GLU A 43 -9.62 9.26 3.25
C GLU A 43 -8.18 9.67 2.91
N ASN A 44 -7.64 10.72 3.52
CA ASN A 44 -6.28 11.16 3.27
C ASN A 44 -5.28 10.16 3.83
N GLN A 45 -5.53 9.63 5.04
CA GLN A 45 -4.69 8.61 5.64
C GLN A 45 -4.73 7.30 4.85
N ILE A 46 -5.91 6.87 4.42
CA ILE A 46 -6.06 5.71 3.55
C ILE A 46 -5.31 5.92 2.23
N SER A 47 -5.52 7.06 1.57
CA SER A 47 -4.82 7.44 0.35
C SER A 47 -3.30 7.44 0.51
N HIS A 48 -2.80 7.88 1.66
CA HIS A 48 -1.37 7.88 1.95
C HIS A 48 -0.81 6.45 2.03
N VAL A 49 -1.49 5.54 2.74
CA VAL A 49 -1.08 4.12 2.80
C VAL A 49 -1.09 3.49 1.41
N LEU A 50 -2.18 3.67 0.62
CA LEU A 50 -2.27 3.12 -0.73
C LEU A 50 -1.18 3.68 -1.67
N SER A 51 -0.84 4.98 -1.53
CA SER A 51 0.25 5.59 -2.28
C SER A 51 1.60 5.01 -1.89
N SER A 52 1.85 4.82 -0.60
CA SER A 52 3.09 4.25 -0.09
C SER A 52 3.27 2.81 -0.58
N ALA A 53 2.23 1.98 -0.50
CA ALA A 53 2.25 0.61 -1.04
C ALA A 53 2.53 0.59 -2.55
N SER A 54 1.87 1.49 -3.31
CA SER A 54 2.09 1.63 -4.75
C SER A 54 3.53 2.04 -5.08
N ASN A 55 4.13 2.97 -4.30
CA ASN A 55 5.50 3.41 -4.50
C ASN A 55 6.50 2.30 -4.20
N VAL A 56 6.29 1.53 -3.12
CA VAL A 56 7.09 0.36 -2.79
C VAL A 56 7.04 -0.66 -3.93
N MET A 57 5.85 -1.01 -4.39
CA MET A 57 5.66 -1.95 -5.50
C MET A 57 6.34 -1.48 -6.78
N LYS A 58 6.23 -0.19 -7.13
CA LYS A 58 6.89 0.37 -8.32
C LYS A 58 8.41 0.36 -8.22
N PHE A 59 8.96 0.59 -7.03
CA PHE A 59 10.40 0.63 -6.80
C PHE A 59 11.04 -0.76 -6.90
N TYR A 60 10.44 -1.78 -6.27
CA TYR A 60 10.98 -3.14 -6.26
C TYR A 60 10.62 -3.95 -7.52
N GLY A 61 9.51 -3.64 -8.17
CA GLY A 61 8.83 -4.47 -9.15
C GLY A 61 7.84 -5.43 -8.50
N PRO A 62 6.66 -5.63 -9.10
CA PRO A 62 5.60 -6.45 -8.50
C PRO A 62 6.03 -7.91 -8.27
N GLU A 63 6.94 -8.43 -9.09
CA GLU A 63 7.48 -9.79 -8.98
C GLU A 63 8.57 -9.95 -7.91
N LYS A 64 9.08 -8.85 -7.35
CA LYS A 64 10.18 -8.85 -6.35
C LYS A 64 9.75 -8.29 -4.99
N CYS A 65 8.46 -8.06 -4.81
CA CYS A 65 7.90 -7.70 -3.51
C CYS A 65 6.52 -8.32 -3.32
N GLU A 66 6.24 -8.66 -2.07
CA GLU A 66 4.93 -9.08 -1.58
C GLU A 66 4.41 -7.99 -0.64
N ILE A 67 3.18 -7.57 -0.83
CA ILE A 67 2.57 -6.50 -0.04
C ILE A 67 1.24 -6.98 0.51
N VAL A 68 1.09 -6.85 1.83
CA VAL A 68 -0.14 -7.12 2.56
C VAL A 68 -0.64 -5.85 3.21
N ILE A 69 -1.93 -5.56 3.08
CA ILE A 69 -2.60 -4.43 3.71
C ILE A 69 -3.71 -4.96 4.62
N VAL A 70 -3.55 -4.76 5.93
CA VAL A 70 -4.51 -5.22 6.95
C VAL A 70 -5.43 -4.08 7.35
N CYS A 71 -6.74 -4.26 7.08
CA CYS A 71 -7.78 -3.29 7.36
C CYS A 71 -8.55 -3.67 8.63
N TYR A 72 -8.45 -2.86 9.69
CA TYR A 72 -9.16 -3.07 10.94
C TYR A 72 -9.59 -1.74 11.59
N SER A 73 -10.38 -1.80 12.66
CA SER A 73 -11.01 -0.62 13.23
C SER A 73 -11.79 0.15 12.15
N GLN A 74 -11.75 1.46 12.10
CA GLN A 74 -12.42 2.25 11.06
C GLN A 74 -11.85 2.02 9.66
N GLY A 75 -10.62 1.52 9.55
CA GLY A 75 -9.98 1.20 8.29
C GLY A 75 -10.64 0.06 7.51
N ILE A 76 -11.52 -0.73 8.15
CA ILE A 76 -12.32 -1.77 7.48
C ILE A 76 -13.12 -1.22 6.29
N LYS A 77 -13.50 0.05 6.33
CA LYS A 77 -14.26 0.74 5.28
C LYS A 77 -13.53 0.71 3.94
N THR A 78 -12.20 0.68 3.94
CA THR A 78 -11.36 0.64 2.72
C THR A 78 -11.70 -0.53 1.80
N VAL A 79 -12.15 -1.64 2.37
CA VAL A 79 -12.41 -2.89 1.64
C VAL A 79 -13.89 -3.21 1.48
N LEU A 80 -14.80 -2.28 1.78
CA LEU A 80 -16.24 -2.48 1.61
C LEU A 80 -16.71 -2.15 0.20
N THR A 81 -17.71 -2.89 -0.29
CA THR A 81 -18.33 -2.67 -1.61
C THR A 81 -19.21 -1.43 -1.65
N LYS A 82 -19.84 -1.07 -0.53
CA LYS A 82 -20.74 0.08 -0.46
C LYS A 82 -19.94 1.36 -0.31
N ALA A 83 -19.88 2.13 -1.40
CA ALA A 83 -19.19 3.41 -1.51
C ALA A 83 -19.85 4.57 -0.75
N TYR A 84 -20.69 4.31 0.27
CA TYR A 84 -21.32 5.40 1.02
C TYR A 84 -20.33 6.27 1.80
N PHE A 85 -19.09 5.85 1.89
CA PHE A 85 -18.10 6.44 2.79
C PHE A 85 -16.81 6.88 2.12
N PHE A 86 -16.56 6.53 0.85
CA PHE A 86 -15.30 6.86 0.20
C PHE A 86 -15.48 7.34 -1.22
N ASP A 87 -14.58 8.22 -1.63
CA ASP A 87 -14.36 8.56 -3.01
C ASP A 87 -14.19 7.27 -3.85
N LYS A 88 -14.83 7.26 -5.02
CA LYS A 88 -14.69 6.17 -6.01
C LYS A 88 -13.23 5.86 -6.35
N ASP A 89 -12.35 6.84 -6.17
CA ASP A 89 -10.92 6.70 -6.41
C ASP A 89 -10.23 5.76 -5.42
N ILE A 90 -10.60 5.74 -4.14
CA ILE A 90 -10.04 4.80 -3.16
C ILE A 90 -10.35 3.36 -3.57
N GLN A 91 -11.61 3.05 -3.90
CA GLN A 91 -11.98 1.70 -4.34
C GLN A 91 -11.26 1.30 -5.62
N LYS A 92 -11.13 2.21 -6.59
CA LYS A 92 -10.41 1.98 -7.83
C LYS A 92 -8.94 1.66 -7.56
N ARG A 93 -8.31 2.38 -6.64
CA ARG A 93 -6.91 2.15 -6.24
C ARG A 93 -6.73 0.82 -5.52
N VAL A 94 -7.63 0.46 -4.60
CA VAL A 94 -7.63 -0.85 -3.93
C VAL A 94 -7.69 -1.96 -4.99
N ARG A 95 -8.67 -1.91 -5.91
CA ARG A 95 -8.81 -2.89 -6.98
C ARG A 95 -7.57 -2.95 -7.88
N SER A 96 -7.00 -1.79 -8.21
CA SER A 96 -5.77 -1.71 -9.00
C SER A 96 -4.60 -2.41 -8.30
N LEU A 97 -4.40 -2.17 -7.01
CA LEU A 97 -3.35 -2.85 -6.24
C LEU A 97 -3.58 -4.37 -6.17
N MET A 98 -4.83 -4.82 -6.02
CA MET A 98 -5.19 -6.24 -6.04
C MET A 98 -4.85 -6.91 -7.38
N THR A 99 -4.92 -6.19 -8.52
CA THR A 99 -4.50 -6.75 -9.83
C THR A 99 -2.99 -6.97 -9.96
N TYR A 100 -2.22 -6.42 -9.02
CA TYR A 100 -0.77 -6.63 -8.88
C TYR A 100 -0.44 -7.50 -7.67
N ASP A 101 -1.36 -8.37 -7.27
CA ASP A 101 -1.21 -9.33 -6.17
C ASP A 101 -0.97 -8.71 -4.78
N VAL A 102 -1.31 -7.42 -4.60
CA VAL A 102 -1.37 -6.85 -3.25
C VAL A 102 -2.54 -7.47 -2.49
N GLU A 103 -2.24 -8.15 -1.40
CA GLU A 103 -3.22 -8.83 -0.55
C GLU A 103 -3.90 -7.81 0.38
N PHE A 104 -5.24 -7.80 0.39
CA PHE A 104 -6.03 -7.03 1.35
C PHE A 104 -6.73 -7.96 2.34
N ILE A 105 -6.54 -7.69 3.62
CA ILE A 105 -7.05 -8.52 4.73
C ILE A 105 -8.01 -7.70 5.57
N ALA A 106 -9.20 -8.23 5.81
CA ALA A 106 -10.20 -7.69 6.72
C ALA A 106 -10.12 -8.37 8.10
N CYS A 107 -10.18 -7.60 9.16
CA CYS A 107 -10.24 -8.10 10.54
C CYS A 107 -11.65 -8.60 10.88
N GLY A 108 -11.79 -9.90 11.14
CA GLY A 108 -13.06 -10.52 11.51
C GLY A 108 -13.65 -9.99 12.82
N ASN A 109 -12.82 -9.67 13.82
CA ASN A 109 -13.29 -9.04 15.04
C ASN A 109 -13.86 -7.64 14.77
N THR A 110 -13.22 -6.86 13.92
CA THR A 110 -13.74 -5.55 13.48
C THR A 110 -15.07 -5.72 12.72
N MET A 111 -15.16 -6.71 11.83
CA MET A 111 -16.39 -7.00 11.09
C MET A 111 -17.56 -7.30 12.06
N LYS A 112 -17.32 -8.13 13.08
CA LYS A 112 -18.32 -8.40 14.13
C LYS A 112 -18.75 -7.14 14.86
N THR A 113 -17.80 -6.29 15.26
CA THR A 113 -18.07 -5.04 16.00
C THR A 113 -18.93 -4.08 15.18
N TYR A 114 -18.70 -3.97 13.88
CA TYR A 114 -19.43 -3.07 12.98
C TYR A 114 -20.60 -3.72 12.24
N GLY A 115 -20.89 -4.99 12.49
CA GLY A 115 -21.97 -5.71 11.82
C GLY A 115 -21.74 -5.92 10.30
N VAL A 116 -20.49 -5.98 9.87
CA VAL A 116 -20.12 -6.17 8.46
C VAL A 116 -20.17 -7.66 8.10
N ASN A 117 -20.87 -7.99 7.02
CA ASN A 117 -20.94 -9.34 6.46
C ASN A 117 -19.88 -9.55 5.37
N LYS A 118 -19.44 -10.80 5.17
CA LYS A 118 -18.47 -11.16 4.13
C LYS A 118 -18.87 -10.67 2.73
N LYS A 119 -20.15 -10.74 2.37
CA LYS A 119 -20.68 -10.28 1.07
C LYS A 119 -20.61 -8.76 0.85
N GLU A 120 -20.32 -8.00 1.90
CA GLU A 120 -20.11 -6.55 1.82
C GLU A 120 -18.65 -6.17 1.55
N LEU A 121 -17.74 -7.14 1.58
CA LEU A 121 -16.34 -6.93 1.21
C LEU A 121 -16.15 -6.95 -0.31
N LEU A 122 -15.12 -6.24 -0.78
CA LEU A 122 -14.64 -6.35 -2.15
C LEU A 122 -14.21 -7.80 -2.42
N SER A 123 -14.48 -8.26 -3.64
CA SER A 123 -14.02 -9.59 -4.07
C SER A 123 -12.50 -9.68 -4.00
N GLY A 124 -11.98 -10.79 -3.46
CA GLY A 124 -10.54 -11.01 -3.28
C GLY A 124 -9.99 -10.55 -1.92
N VAL A 125 -10.82 -9.90 -1.07
CA VAL A 125 -10.42 -9.58 0.30
C VAL A 125 -10.45 -10.82 1.16
N GLU A 126 -9.35 -11.12 1.85
CA GLU A 126 -9.26 -12.20 2.82
C GLU A 126 -9.76 -11.77 4.21
N ILE A 127 -10.17 -12.73 5.02
CA ILE A 127 -10.63 -12.46 6.39
C ILE A 127 -9.79 -13.27 7.35
N VAL A 128 -9.18 -12.58 8.32
CA VAL A 128 -8.51 -13.21 9.47
C VAL A 128 -9.29 -12.94 10.75
N THR A 129 -9.15 -13.77 11.76
CA THR A 129 -9.85 -13.60 13.03
C THR A 129 -9.55 -12.24 13.67
N ALA A 130 -8.27 -11.87 13.74
CA ALA A 130 -7.81 -10.64 14.37
C ALA A 130 -6.68 -9.99 13.55
N GLY A 131 -6.95 -8.83 12.95
CA GLY A 131 -5.96 -8.12 12.13
C GLY A 131 -4.70 -7.74 12.88
N ILE A 132 -4.80 -7.40 14.17
CA ILE A 132 -3.60 -7.09 14.99
C ILE A 132 -2.70 -8.32 15.18
N VAL A 133 -3.27 -9.51 15.27
CA VAL A 133 -2.49 -10.76 15.38
C VAL A 133 -1.81 -11.07 14.04
N GLU A 134 -2.50 -10.85 12.92
CA GLU A 134 -1.90 -10.97 11.58
C GLU A 134 -0.67 -10.07 11.43
N LEU A 135 -0.75 -8.82 11.89
CA LEU A 135 0.40 -7.90 11.88
C LEU A 135 1.57 -8.43 12.73
N ILE A 136 1.29 -9.03 13.87
CA ILE A 136 2.32 -9.60 14.76
C ILE A 136 2.98 -10.81 14.10
N GLU A 137 2.19 -11.76 13.62
CA GLU A 137 2.70 -13.02 13.08
C GLU A 137 3.47 -12.82 11.77
N ARG A 138 3.03 -11.92 10.89
CA ARG A 138 3.79 -11.54 9.70
C ARG A 138 5.15 -10.92 10.07
N GLN A 139 5.20 -10.01 11.05
CA GLN A 139 6.47 -9.43 11.50
C GLN A 139 7.40 -10.50 12.10
N ARG A 140 6.86 -11.46 12.87
CA ARG A 140 7.65 -12.60 13.39
C ARG A 140 8.17 -13.51 12.26
N ALA A 141 7.44 -13.58 11.15
CA ALA A 141 7.87 -14.31 9.95
C ALA A 141 8.85 -13.51 9.07
N GLY A 142 9.28 -12.32 9.50
CA GLY A 142 10.31 -11.53 8.81
C GLY A 142 9.76 -10.42 7.90
N TRP A 143 8.44 -10.19 7.87
CA TRP A 143 7.85 -9.09 7.11
C TRP A 143 8.20 -7.73 7.69
N THR A 144 8.49 -6.78 6.82
CA THR A 144 8.75 -5.39 7.22
C THR A 144 7.43 -4.65 7.43
N TYR A 145 7.17 -4.22 8.68
CA TYR A 145 6.00 -3.41 9.02
C TYR A 145 6.25 -1.94 8.67
N ILE A 146 5.32 -1.36 7.90
CA ILE A 146 5.39 0.04 7.48
C ILE A 146 4.09 0.76 7.87
N ARG A 147 4.23 1.83 8.63
CA ARG A 147 3.14 2.75 8.96
C ARG A 147 3.48 4.15 8.44
N PRO A 148 2.99 4.52 7.24
CA PRO A 148 3.24 5.84 6.65
C PRO A 148 2.57 6.96 7.42
#